data_2bb09a9ade24be4d751c9d7227369a93
#
_entry.id   2bb09a9ade24be4d751c9d7227369a93
#
_cell.length_a   1.000
_cell.length_b   1.000
_cell.length_c   1.000
_cell.angle_alpha   90.00
_cell.angle_beta   90.00
_cell.angle_gamma   90.00
#
_symmetry.space_group_name_H-M   'P 1'
#
loop_
_entity.id
_entity.type
_entity.pdbx_description
1 polymer ?
#
loop_
_entity_poly.entity_id
_entity_poly.type
_entity_poly.pdbx_seq_one_letter_code
_entity_poly.pdbx_strand_id
1 'polypeptide(L)'
;ARNPKRTSRTAAPVLIGVALVTAVAALAASISSQIDGVFTQQFKGDYAISTNARGFGGLSPSLADDINTLPEVERATGIGLLTVKIDGKGQYLTTINPATVEGVYDIGLTSGSYADLTPETIFVSQKYAENNDAKLGDTLQVTLADAQVKTLAIAGIYEFDDIAGKYTVSRDLTKDTTVISFDLGVYIKIKSGVSEQSARTALQAAVDKYGQGTLLSKREYIDKQSGSINQLLGLIYGLLFLSVII
;
A
#
# COMPACT_ATOMS: atom_id res chain seq x y z
N ALA A 1 9.95 -60.61 -12.22
CA ALA A 1 8.83 -59.67 -11.96
C ALA A 1 9.30 -58.63 -10.99
N ARG A 2 9.36 -57.34 -11.41
CA ARG A 2 9.69 -56.18 -10.55
C ARG A 2 8.57 -56.03 -9.52
N ASN A 3 8.93 -55.87 -8.26
CA ASN A 3 8.02 -55.84 -7.13
C ASN A 3 7.26 -54.49 -7.10
N PRO A 4 6.01 -54.37 -7.55
CA PRO A 4 5.29 -53.09 -7.73
C PRO A 4 5.04 -52.37 -6.41
N LYS A 5 4.95 -53.08 -5.29
CA LYS A 5 4.77 -52.50 -3.95
C LYS A 5 5.98 -51.70 -3.44
N ARG A 6 7.18 -52.04 -3.90
CA ARG A 6 8.42 -51.32 -3.51
C ARG A 6 8.55 -50.03 -4.34
N THR A 7 8.18 -50.03 -5.60
CA THR A 7 8.19 -48.89 -6.50
C THR A 7 7.13 -47.85 -6.09
N SER A 8 5.94 -48.29 -5.69
CA SER A 8 4.90 -47.36 -5.24
C SER A 8 5.21 -46.66 -3.91
N ARG A 9 5.91 -47.33 -3.00
CA ARG A 9 6.33 -46.74 -1.73
C ARG A 9 7.37 -45.64 -1.87
N THR A 10 8.22 -45.70 -2.87
CA THR A 10 9.23 -44.63 -3.15
C THR A 10 8.68 -43.57 -4.11
N ALA A 11 7.76 -43.90 -4.99
CA ALA A 11 7.17 -42.94 -5.92
C ALA A 11 6.13 -42.01 -5.29
N ALA A 12 5.35 -42.49 -4.31
CA ALA A 12 4.29 -41.72 -3.69
C ALA A 12 4.81 -40.43 -2.97
N PRO A 13 5.86 -40.48 -2.12
CA PRO A 13 6.40 -39.28 -1.51
C PRO A 13 6.91 -38.26 -2.53
N VAL A 14 7.58 -38.73 -3.59
CA VAL A 14 8.10 -37.85 -4.66
C VAL A 14 6.94 -37.17 -5.42
N LEU A 15 5.89 -37.92 -5.74
CA LEU A 15 4.69 -37.38 -6.41
C LEU A 15 3.99 -36.33 -5.53
N ILE A 16 3.85 -36.60 -4.24
CA ILE A 16 3.27 -35.65 -3.28
C ILE A 16 4.15 -34.40 -3.20
N GLY A 17 5.47 -34.55 -3.11
CA GLY A 17 6.41 -33.42 -3.07
C GLY A 17 6.34 -32.56 -4.33
N VAL A 18 6.35 -33.19 -5.51
CA VAL A 18 6.22 -32.46 -6.79
C VAL A 18 4.86 -31.76 -6.90
N ALA A 19 3.77 -32.42 -6.54
CA ALA A 19 2.43 -31.82 -6.56
C ALA A 19 2.35 -30.60 -5.62
N LEU A 20 2.93 -30.70 -4.41
CA LEU A 20 2.94 -29.61 -3.44
C LEU A 20 3.80 -28.43 -3.92
N VAL A 21 4.99 -28.70 -4.46
CA VAL A 21 5.86 -27.66 -5.05
C VAL A 21 5.15 -26.95 -6.19
N THR A 22 4.49 -27.71 -7.09
CA THR A 22 3.75 -27.12 -8.21
C THR A 22 2.58 -26.27 -7.74
N ALA A 23 1.81 -26.73 -6.74
CA ALA A 23 0.69 -25.98 -6.18
C ALA A 23 1.17 -24.67 -5.53
N VAL A 24 2.27 -24.71 -4.75
CA VAL A 24 2.86 -23.52 -4.13
C VAL A 24 3.40 -22.57 -5.21
N ALA A 25 4.04 -23.09 -6.26
CA ALA A 25 4.54 -22.26 -7.36
C ALA A 25 3.40 -21.54 -8.11
N ALA A 26 2.30 -22.24 -8.37
CA ALA A 26 1.12 -21.65 -9.01
C ALA A 26 0.48 -20.56 -8.13
N LEU A 27 0.34 -20.83 -6.82
CA LEU A 27 -0.16 -19.84 -5.86
C LEU A 27 0.74 -18.60 -5.80
N ALA A 28 2.04 -18.82 -5.77
CA ALA A 28 3.05 -17.78 -5.80
C ALA A 28 2.95 -16.86 -7.01
N ALA A 29 2.90 -17.47 -8.21
CA ALA A 29 2.75 -16.73 -9.46
C ALA A 29 1.43 -15.94 -9.49
N SER A 30 0.34 -16.51 -8.96
CA SER A 30 -0.95 -15.85 -8.85
C SER A 30 -0.88 -14.62 -7.93
N ILE A 31 -0.28 -14.74 -6.74
CA ILE A 31 -0.13 -13.63 -5.79
C ILE A 31 0.74 -12.53 -6.39
N SER A 32 1.89 -12.86 -6.99
CA SER A 32 2.77 -11.87 -7.62
C SER A 32 2.04 -11.12 -8.74
N SER A 33 1.30 -11.81 -9.59
CA SER A 33 0.53 -11.19 -10.68
C SER A 33 -0.59 -10.27 -10.15
N GLN A 34 -1.25 -10.64 -9.07
CA GLN A 34 -2.27 -9.78 -8.44
C GLN A 34 -1.65 -8.50 -7.87
N ILE A 35 -0.50 -8.61 -7.21
CA ILE A 35 0.21 -7.45 -6.65
C ILE A 35 0.66 -6.50 -7.76
N ASP A 36 1.28 -7.03 -8.82
CA ASP A 36 1.68 -6.23 -9.97
C ASP A 36 0.47 -5.52 -10.60
N GLY A 37 -0.68 -6.21 -10.67
CA GLY A 37 -1.94 -5.67 -11.16
C GLY A 37 -2.43 -4.50 -10.29
N VAL A 38 -2.51 -4.69 -8.97
CA VAL A 38 -2.94 -3.67 -8.00
C VAL A 38 -2.07 -2.41 -8.10
N PHE A 39 -0.73 -2.56 -8.01
CA PHE A 39 0.16 -1.41 -8.08
C PHE A 39 0.14 -0.72 -9.45
N THR A 40 0.03 -1.47 -10.54
CA THR A 40 -0.06 -0.89 -11.89
C THR A 40 -1.35 -0.10 -12.07
N GLN A 41 -2.47 -0.58 -11.51
CA GLN A 41 -3.77 0.04 -11.60
C GLN A 41 -3.88 1.28 -10.70
N GLN A 42 -3.39 1.20 -9.47
CA GLN A 42 -3.56 2.26 -8.48
C GLN A 42 -2.47 3.33 -8.57
N PHE A 43 -1.21 2.93 -8.79
CA PHE A 43 -0.10 3.88 -8.90
C PHE A 43 0.01 4.47 -10.31
N LYS A 44 -0.42 5.72 -10.49
CA LYS A 44 -0.40 6.47 -11.76
C LYS A 44 0.84 7.36 -11.92
N GLY A 45 1.66 7.49 -10.87
CA GLY A 45 2.90 8.25 -10.89
C GLY A 45 4.06 7.54 -11.58
N ASP A 46 5.23 8.19 -11.57
CA ASP A 46 6.47 7.74 -12.23
C ASP A 46 7.53 7.29 -11.21
N TYR A 47 7.54 7.89 -10.01
CA TYR A 47 8.45 7.59 -8.91
C TYR A 47 7.72 7.41 -7.61
N ALA A 48 8.31 6.59 -6.74
CA ALA A 48 7.87 6.43 -5.35
C ALA A 48 9.08 6.59 -4.40
N ILE A 49 8.85 7.16 -3.23
CA ILE A 49 9.80 7.12 -2.12
C ILE A 49 9.25 6.16 -1.08
N SER A 50 9.99 5.10 -0.86
CA SER A 50 9.65 4.08 0.14
C SER A 50 10.45 4.31 1.41
N THR A 51 9.81 4.24 2.57
CA THR A 51 10.52 4.35 3.85
C THR A 51 11.58 3.26 4.00
N ASN A 52 12.70 3.61 4.63
CA ASN A 52 13.74 2.68 5.06
C ASN A 52 13.53 2.20 6.50
N ALA A 53 12.55 2.77 7.22
CA ALA A 53 12.26 2.40 8.59
C ALA A 53 11.77 0.95 8.68
N ARG A 54 12.39 0.19 9.59
CA ARG A 54 11.91 -1.14 9.98
C ARG A 54 11.13 -0.99 11.29
N GLY A 55 9.84 -1.30 11.27
CA GLY A 55 8.97 -1.17 12.44
C GLY A 55 8.13 0.12 12.43
N PHE A 56 8.06 0.80 13.57
CA PHE A 56 7.29 2.05 13.71
C PHE A 56 8.10 3.24 13.20
N GLY A 57 7.62 3.90 12.17
CA GLY A 57 8.23 5.09 11.59
C GLY A 57 7.89 5.19 10.10
N GLY A 58 8.13 6.36 9.53
CA GLY A 58 7.85 6.63 8.13
C GLY A 58 8.60 7.85 7.63
N LEU A 59 8.12 8.38 6.52
CA LEU A 59 8.63 9.60 5.92
C LEU A 59 7.96 10.81 6.57
N SER A 60 8.68 11.92 6.66
CA SER A 60 8.08 13.19 7.07
C SER A 60 6.99 13.61 6.07
N PRO A 61 5.80 14.01 6.55
CA PRO A 61 4.75 14.53 5.66
C PRO A 61 5.21 15.74 4.83
N SER A 62 6.15 16.55 5.35
CA SER A 62 6.74 17.69 4.65
C SER A 62 7.57 17.29 3.43
N LEU A 63 8.00 16.02 3.31
CA LEU A 63 8.76 15.57 2.16
C LEU A 63 7.92 15.68 0.87
N ALA A 64 6.66 15.28 0.91
CA ALA A 64 5.76 15.41 -0.25
C ALA A 64 5.52 16.89 -0.61
N ASP A 65 5.41 17.76 0.40
CA ASP A 65 5.20 19.19 0.19
C ASP A 65 6.45 19.84 -0.44
N ASP A 66 7.66 19.55 0.07
CA ASP A 66 8.92 20.02 -0.53
C ASP A 66 9.08 19.53 -1.97
N ILE A 67 8.76 18.26 -2.25
CA ILE A 67 8.83 17.69 -3.60
C ILE A 67 7.88 18.40 -4.56
N ASN A 68 6.69 18.79 -4.11
CA ASN A 68 5.75 19.57 -4.93
C ASN A 68 6.28 20.95 -5.34
N THR A 69 7.33 21.47 -4.69
CA THR A 69 7.97 22.74 -5.07
C THR A 69 8.97 22.58 -6.22
N LEU A 70 9.38 21.36 -6.57
CA LEU A 70 10.38 21.10 -7.60
C LEU A 70 9.82 21.37 -9.01
N PRO A 71 10.59 22.05 -9.88
CA PRO A 71 10.15 22.39 -11.23
C PRO A 71 9.86 21.16 -12.11
N GLU A 72 10.53 20.03 -11.85
CA GLU A 72 10.36 18.76 -12.56
C GLU A 72 9.05 18.04 -12.22
N VAL A 73 8.46 18.33 -11.07
CA VAL A 73 7.34 17.59 -10.50
C VAL A 73 6.02 18.20 -10.95
N GLU A 74 5.12 17.36 -11.48
CA GLU A 74 3.74 17.73 -11.72
C GLU A 74 2.94 17.69 -10.43
N ARG A 75 3.09 16.59 -9.68
CA ARG A 75 2.37 16.36 -8.42
C ARG A 75 3.05 15.27 -7.59
N ALA A 76 3.08 15.46 -6.28
CA ALA A 76 3.51 14.45 -5.31
C ALA A 76 2.49 14.33 -4.18
N THR A 77 2.22 13.11 -3.73
CA THR A 77 1.31 12.83 -2.61
C THR A 77 1.92 11.84 -1.64
N GLY A 78 1.84 12.16 -0.35
CA GLY A 78 2.16 11.22 0.72
C GLY A 78 0.93 10.39 1.07
N ILE A 79 1.14 9.09 1.29
CA ILE A 79 0.13 8.19 1.84
C ILE A 79 0.60 7.76 3.21
N GLY A 80 -0.13 8.18 4.23
CA GLY A 80 0.19 7.91 5.62
C GLY A 80 -0.75 6.91 6.28
N LEU A 81 -0.46 6.61 7.54
CA LEU A 81 -1.22 5.68 8.35
C LEU A 81 -1.44 6.26 9.74
N LEU A 82 -2.66 6.17 10.24
CA LEU A 82 -3.02 6.49 11.61
C LEU A 82 -3.60 5.26 12.30
N THR A 83 -3.25 5.06 13.57
CA THR A 83 -3.92 4.09 14.44
C THR A 83 -4.96 4.82 15.28
N VAL A 84 -6.19 4.35 15.22
CA VAL A 84 -7.35 4.96 15.88
C VAL A 84 -8.25 3.90 16.50
N LYS A 85 -9.31 4.33 17.20
CA LYS A 85 -10.44 3.44 17.49
C LYS A 85 -11.66 3.94 16.71
N ILE A 86 -12.35 3.01 16.04
CA ILE A 86 -13.67 3.25 15.44
C ILE A 86 -14.64 2.34 16.16
N ASP A 87 -15.70 2.91 16.72
CA ASP A 87 -16.69 2.19 17.53
C ASP A 87 -16.04 1.34 18.64
N GLY A 88 -15.01 1.89 19.28
CA GLY A 88 -14.26 1.25 20.37
C GLY A 88 -13.23 0.19 19.93
N LYS A 89 -13.15 -0.16 18.66
CA LYS A 89 -12.22 -1.16 18.12
C LYS A 89 -11.00 -0.51 17.46
N GLY A 90 -9.81 -1.02 17.75
CA GLY A 90 -8.57 -0.58 17.07
C GLY A 90 -8.65 -0.77 15.56
N GLN A 91 -8.37 0.28 14.80
CA GLN A 91 -8.40 0.33 13.34
C GLN A 91 -7.24 1.16 12.81
N TYR A 92 -6.93 0.96 11.52
CA TYR A 92 -6.01 1.80 10.77
C TYR A 92 -6.80 2.70 9.83
N LEU A 93 -6.42 3.98 9.77
CA LEU A 93 -6.88 4.92 8.76
C LEU A 93 -5.73 5.24 7.82
N THR A 94 -5.99 5.16 6.54
CA THR A 94 -5.08 5.71 5.54
C THR A 94 -5.29 7.22 5.45
N THR A 95 -4.22 7.99 5.48
CA THR A 95 -4.27 9.44 5.30
C THR A 95 -3.77 9.82 3.92
N ILE A 96 -4.50 10.68 3.24
CA ILE A 96 -4.13 11.22 1.93
C ILE A 96 -4.32 12.74 1.92
N ASN A 97 -3.63 13.41 1.01
CA ASN A 97 -3.94 14.80 0.69
C ASN A 97 -4.89 14.83 -0.52
N PRO A 98 -6.17 15.19 -0.33
CA PRO A 98 -7.16 15.18 -1.41
C PRO A 98 -6.79 16.09 -2.59
N ALA A 99 -6.02 17.17 -2.35
CA ALA A 99 -5.58 18.08 -3.40
C ALA A 99 -4.48 17.49 -4.31
N THR A 100 -3.72 16.48 -3.83
CA THR A 100 -2.55 15.98 -4.57
C THR A 100 -2.64 14.49 -4.91
N VAL A 101 -3.58 13.74 -4.35
CA VAL A 101 -3.68 12.28 -4.58
C VAL A 101 -4.18 11.98 -5.99
N GLU A 102 -5.12 12.76 -6.50
CA GLU A 102 -5.72 12.54 -7.80
C GLU A 102 -4.68 12.60 -8.93
N GLY A 103 -4.70 11.62 -9.82
CA GLY A 103 -3.75 11.50 -10.93
C GLY A 103 -2.37 10.95 -10.56
N VAL A 104 -2.09 10.74 -9.26
CA VAL A 104 -0.86 10.10 -8.77
C VAL A 104 -1.14 8.74 -8.17
N TYR A 105 -2.18 8.66 -7.35
CA TYR A 105 -2.62 7.45 -6.71
C TYR A 105 -4.14 7.33 -6.75
N ASP A 106 -4.64 6.24 -7.31
CA ASP A 106 -6.06 5.98 -7.54
C ASP A 106 -6.59 4.96 -6.53
N ILE A 107 -7.55 5.35 -5.71
CA ILE A 107 -8.24 4.46 -4.77
C ILE A 107 -9.51 3.84 -5.38
N GLY A 108 -9.84 4.15 -6.65
CA GLY A 108 -11.05 3.67 -7.30
C GLY A 108 -12.33 4.27 -6.68
N LEU A 109 -12.39 5.58 -6.55
CA LEU A 109 -13.55 6.26 -5.97
C LEU A 109 -14.80 6.01 -6.83
N THR A 110 -15.80 5.33 -6.24
CA THR A 110 -17.07 4.97 -6.91
C THR A 110 -18.20 5.91 -6.56
N SER A 111 -18.12 6.59 -5.42
CA SER A 111 -19.09 7.58 -4.98
C SER A 111 -18.41 8.70 -4.21
N GLY A 112 -18.87 9.94 -4.34
CA GLY A 112 -18.24 11.13 -3.78
C GLY A 112 -17.15 11.70 -4.70
N SER A 113 -16.42 12.69 -4.21
CA SER A 113 -15.31 13.37 -4.89
C SER A 113 -14.15 13.57 -3.93
N TYR A 114 -12.90 13.59 -4.41
CA TYR A 114 -11.75 13.92 -3.55
C TYR A 114 -11.90 15.27 -2.83
N ALA A 115 -12.63 16.23 -3.43
CA ALA A 115 -12.93 17.52 -2.79
C ALA A 115 -13.82 17.39 -1.54
N ASP A 116 -14.59 16.29 -1.42
CA ASP A 116 -15.46 16.03 -0.27
C ASP A 116 -14.68 15.44 0.91
N LEU A 117 -13.38 15.10 0.73
CA LEU A 117 -12.53 14.57 1.81
C LEU A 117 -11.91 15.72 2.60
N THR A 118 -12.62 16.12 3.65
CA THR A 118 -12.26 17.21 4.58
C THR A 118 -11.83 16.64 5.95
N PRO A 119 -11.39 17.47 6.91
CA PRO A 119 -11.14 17.02 8.28
C PRO A 119 -12.38 16.46 9.02
N GLU A 120 -13.58 16.73 8.54
CA GLU A 120 -14.85 16.29 9.12
C GLU A 120 -15.46 15.08 8.40
N THR A 121 -14.78 14.55 7.36
CA THR A 121 -15.32 13.47 6.55
C THR A 121 -14.37 12.29 6.45
N ILE A 122 -14.91 11.15 6.06
CA ILE A 122 -14.20 9.89 5.88
C ILE A 122 -14.68 9.20 4.61
N PHE A 123 -13.77 8.59 3.86
CA PHE A 123 -14.12 7.65 2.82
C PHE A 123 -14.01 6.23 3.35
N VAL A 124 -14.88 5.36 2.89
CA VAL A 124 -14.91 3.94 3.28
C VAL A 124 -14.77 3.04 2.06
N SER A 125 -14.18 1.87 2.23
CA SER A 125 -14.15 0.89 1.14
C SER A 125 -15.54 0.37 0.83
N GLN A 126 -15.79 0.00 -0.42
CA GLN A 126 -17.04 -0.61 -0.87
C GLN A 126 -17.37 -1.86 -0.04
N LYS A 127 -16.36 -2.69 0.24
CA LYS A 127 -16.49 -3.87 1.09
C LYS A 127 -16.94 -3.55 2.51
N TYR A 128 -16.46 -2.42 3.08
CA TYR A 128 -16.96 -1.96 4.37
C TYR A 128 -18.42 -1.50 4.28
N ALA A 129 -18.75 -0.70 3.25
CA ALA A 129 -20.10 -0.19 3.04
C ALA A 129 -21.12 -1.33 2.88
N GLU A 130 -20.82 -2.33 2.08
CA GLU A 130 -21.66 -3.52 1.88
C GLU A 130 -21.84 -4.34 3.16
N ASN A 131 -20.76 -4.59 3.91
CA ASN A 131 -20.80 -5.41 5.12
C ASN A 131 -21.52 -4.74 6.29
N ASN A 132 -21.67 -3.41 6.30
CA ASN A 132 -22.27 -2.64 7.39
C ASN A 132 -23.52 -1.87 6.95
N ASP A 133 -24.02 -2.07 5.73
CA ASP A 133 -25.12 -1.29 5.10
C ASP A 133 -24.89 0.24 5.21
N ALA A 134 -23.62 0.67 5.16
CA ALA A 134 -23.22 2.05 5.35
C ALA A 134 -23.39 2.85 4.06
N LYS A 135 -23.86 4.10 4.19
CA LYS A 135 -24.22 4.98 3.07
C LYS A 135 -23.56 6.34 3.22
N LEU A 136 -23.50 7.08 2.12
CA LEU A 136 -23.08 8.49 2.16
C LEU A 136 -23.97 9.28 3.15
N GLY A 137 -23.32 10.06 4.01
CA GLY A 137 -23.95 10.84 5.06
C GLY A 137 -24.05 10.13 6.43
N ASP A 138 -23.86 8.81 6.50
CA ASP A 138 -23.73 8.13 7.78
C ASP A 138 -22.47 8.60 8.51
N THR A 139 -22.46 8.48 9.84
CA THR A 139 -21.36 8.99 10.66
C THR A 139 -20.63 7.88 11.40
N LEU A 140 -19.31 8.04 11.55
CA LEU A 140 -18.45 7.16 12.33
C LEU A 140 -17.79 7.95 13.46
N GLN A 141 -17.74 7.36 14.65
CA GLN A 141 -16.97 7.92 15.77
C GLN A 141 -15.53 7.41 15.73
N VAL A 142 -14.60 8.33 15.52
CA VAL A 142 -13.17 8.06 15.44
C VAL A 142 -12.49 8.64 16.67
N THR A 143 -11.88 7.79 17.49
CA THR A 143 -11.06 8.22 18.64
C THR A 143 -9.58 8.19 18.19
N LEU A 144 -8.95 9.34 18.16
CA LEU A 144 -7.54 9.50 17.81
C LEU A 144 -6.61 9.02 18.94
N ALA A 145 -5.32 8.93 18.66
CA ALA A 145 -4.30 8.46 19.63
C ALA A 145 -4.17 9.38 20.86
N ASP A 146 -4.49 10.67 20.71
CA ASP A 146 -4.53 11.67 21.80
C ASP A 146 -5.86 11.71 22.57
N ALA A 147 -6.71 10.70 22.36
CA ALA A 147 -8.03 10.52 22.94
C ALA A 147 -9.10 11.55 22.49
N GLN A 148 -8.79 12.43 21.52
CA GLN A 148 -9.83 13.25 20.90
C GLN A 148 -10.80 12.39 20.13
N VAL A 149 -12.11 12.66 20.27
CA VAL A 149 -13.18 11.99 19.54
C VAL A 149 -13.66 12.91 18.43
N LYS A 150 -13.60 12.42 17.19
CA LYS A 150 -14.13 13.10 16.00
C LYS A 150 -15.31 12.30 15.46
N THR A 151 -16.39 12.99 15.09
CA THR A 151 -17.50 12.38 14.35
C THR A 151 -17.32 12.73 12.89
N LEU A 152 -17.05 11.74 12.05
CA LEU A 152 -16.78 11.92 10.63
C LEU A 152 -17.95 11.40 9.81
N ALA A 153 -18.41 12.21 8.84
CA ALA A 153 -19.45 11.80 7.90
C ALA A 153 -18.83 11.01 6.74
N ILE A 154 -19.46 9.92 6.30
CA ILE A 154 -19.06 9.18 5.11
C ILE A 154 -19.36 10.03 3.89
N ALA A 155 -18.33 10.51 3.21
CA ALA A 155 -18.43 11.37 2.03
C ALA A 155 -17.99 10.69 0.74
N GLY A 156 -17.46 9.47 0.81
CA GLY A 156 -17.06 8.71 -0.38
C GLY A 156 -16.96 7.22 -0.13
N ILE A 157 -17.16 6.47 -1.23
CA ILE A 157 -16.99 5.01 -1.26
C ILE A 157 -16.00 4.69 -2.37
N TYR A 158 -15.03 3.80 -2.11
CA TYR A 158 -13.98 3.41 -3.06
C TYR A 158 -13.80 1.89 -3.13
N GLU A 159 -13.33 1.43 -4.29
CA GLU A 159 -13.20 0.00 -4.61
C GLU A 159 -11.88 -0.61 -4.15
N PHE A 160 -10.76 0.12 -4.30
CA PHE A 160 -9.42 -0.45 -4.11
C PHE A 160 -8.97 -0.34 -2.66
N ASP A 161 -9.31 -1.35 -1.85
CA ASP A 161 -8.99 -1.40 -0.43
C ASP A 161 -7.66 -2.09 -0.08
N ASP A 162 -6.94 -2.63 -1.08
CA ASP A 162 -5.69 -3.39 -0.86
C ASP A 162 -4.60 -2.55 -0.18
N ILE A 163 -4.46 -1.27 -0.56
CA ILE A 163 -3.48 -0.35 0.01
C ILE A 163 -4.18 0.74 0.84
N ALA A 164 -5.30 1.28 0.33
CA ALA A 164 -6.07 2.30 1.04
C ALA A 164 -6.76 1.77 2.31
N GLY A 165 -6.85 0.44 2.46
CA GLY A 165 -7.51 -0.19 3.60
C GLY A 165 -9.02 0.05 3.62
N LYS A 166 -9.63 -0.06 4.80
CA LYS A 166 -11.08 0.12 4.95
C LYS A 166 -11.53 1.57 5.04
N TYR A 167 -10.64 2.45 5.45
CA TYR A 167 -10.95 3.83 5.81
C TYR A 167 -9.87 4.76 5.33
N THR A 168 -10.27 5.83 4.67
CA THR A 168 -9.37 6.87 4.18
C THR A 168 -9.86 8.23 4.68
N VAL A 169 -8.96 9.04 5.20
CA VAL A 169 -9.24 10.39 5.72
C VAL A 169 -8.27 11.41 5.14
N SER A 170 -8.66 12.69 5.20
CA SER A 170 -7.73 13.77 4.91
C SER A 170 -6.57 13.77 5.92
N ARG A 171 -5.36 14.04 5.47
CA ARG A 171 -4.20 14.26 6.35
C ARG A 171 -4.42 15.42 7.32
N ASP A 172 -5.28 16.37 6.96
CA ASP A 172 -5.62 17.51 7.79
C ASP A 172 -6.47 17.16 9.03
N LEU A 173 -6.98 15.91 9.13
CA LEU A 173 -7.68 15.42 10.31
C LEU A 173 -6.86 15.58 11.60
N THR A 174 -5.52 15.49 11.50
CA THR A 174 -4.60 15.59 12.65
C THR A 174 -3.92 16.94 12.79
N LYS A 175 -4.23 17.93 11.94
CA LYS A 175 -3.54 19.23 11.91
C LYS A 175 -3.58 19.98 13.24
N ASP A 176 -4.73 19.91 13.94
CA ASP A 176 -4.95 20.59 15.22
C ASP A 176 -4.90 19.62 16.42
N THR A 177 -4.12 18.55 16.30
CA THR A 177 -3.97 17.50 17.31
C THR A 177 -2.51 17.30 17.70
N THR A 178 -2.26 16.55 18.76
CA THR A 178 -0.90 16.12 19.15
C THR A 178 -0.49 14.78 18.53
N VAL A 179 -1.30 14.26 17.63
CA VAL A 179 -1.04 12.99 16.95
C VAL A 179 0.09 13.14 15.93
N ILE A 180 1.13 12.36 16.10
CA ILE A 180 2.24 12.32 15.15
C ILE A 180 1.80 11.51 13.93
N SER A 181 1.81 12.15 12.75
CA SER A 181 1.56 11.51 11.46
C SER A 181 2.87 11.29 10.71
N PHE A 182 2.92 10.23 9.94
CA PHE A 182 4.01 9.93 9.02
C PHE A 182 3.45 9.29 7.75
N ASP A 183 4.17 9.44 6.65
CA ASP A 183 3.83 8.79 5.41
C ASP A 183 4.56 7.45 5.27
N LEU A 184 3.86 6.42 4.84
CA LEU A 184 4.42 5.11 4.49
C LEU A 184 5.17 5.17 3.16
N GLY A 185 4.73 6.05 2.28
CA GLY A 185 5.33 6.30 0.98
C GLY A 185 4.91 7.65 0.42
N VAL A 186 5.74 8.21 -0.45
CA VAL A 186 5.44 9.38 -1.26
C VAL A 186 5.44 8.96 -2.72
N TYR A 187 4.37 9.24 -3.44
CA TYR A 187 4.16 8.90 -4.84
C TYR A 187 4.22 10.16 -5.67
N ILE A 188 4.91 10.11 -6.81
CA ILE A 188 5.31 11.30 -7.54
C ILE A 188 5.02 11.11 -9.01
N LYS A 189 4.42 12.13 -9.62
CA LYS A 189 4.26 12.27 -11.05
C LYS A 189 5.13 13.43 -11.55
N ILE A 190 5.91 13.18 -12.59
CA ILE A 190 6.77 14.19 -13.22
C ILE A 190 6.03 14.90 -14.34
N LYS A 191 6.41 16.14 -14.63
CA LYS A 191 5.87 16.91 -15.75
C LYS A 191 6.24 16.29 -17.08
N SER A 192 5.34 16.35 -18.04
CA SER A 192 5.61 15.93 -19.40
C SER A 192 6.81 16.69 -20.00
N GLY A 193 7.70 15.97 -20.67
CA GLY A 193 8.89 16.55 -21.32
C GLY A 193 10.12 16.69 -20.41
N VAL A 194 10.02 16.41 -19.12
CA VAL A 194 11.16 16.33 -18.21
C VAL A 194 11.93 15.02 -18.46
N SER A 195 13.26 15.10 -18.56
CA SER A 195 14.07 13.90 -18.71
C SER A 195 14.10 13.09 -17.40
N GLU A 196 14.15 11.77 -17.51
CA GLU A 196 14.25 10.88 -16.37
C GLU A 196 15.47 11.21 -15.49
N GLN A 197 16.60 11.54 -16.11
CA GLN A 197 17.83 11.90 -15.40
C GLN A 197 17.67 13.19 -14.58
N SER A 198 17.04 14.22 -15.13
CA SER A 198 16.80 15.49 -14.42
C SER A 198 15.87 15.27 -13.24
N ALA A 199 14.73 14.60 -13.47
CA ALA A 199 13.78 14.27 -12.42
C ALA A 199 14.43 13.46 -11.29
N ARG A 200 15.17 12.38 -11.65
CA ARG A 200 15.83 11.53 -10.64
C ARG A 200 16.86 12.29 -9.82
N THR A 201 17.63 13.19 -10.45
CA THR A 201 18.62 14.01 -9.73
C THR A 201 17.98 14.97 -8.74
N ALA A 202 16.93 15.69 -9.17
CA ALA A 202 16.20 16.63 -8.32
C ALA A 202 15.48 15.90 -7.15
N LEU A 203 14.81 14.79 -7.44
CA LEU A 203 14.13 14.00 -6.43
C LEU A 203 15.10 13.37 -5.43
N GLN A 204 16.27 12.86 -5.90
CA GLN A 204 17.27 12.28 -5.01
C GLN A 204 17.82 13.32 -4.04
N ALA A 205 18.09 14.54 -4.50
CA ALA A 205 18.54 15.63 -3.62
C ALA A 205 17.51 15.96 -2.52
N ALA A 206 16.21 15.94 -2.86
CA ALA A 206 15.15 16.12 -1.87
C ALA A 206 15.11 14.95 -0.86
N VAL A 207 15.25 13.71 -1.31
CA VAL A 207 15.27 12.51 -0.45
C VAL A 207 16.46 12.54 0.48
N ASP A 208 17.65 12.90 -0.02
CA ASP A 208 18.89 12.94 0.76
C ASP A 208 18.83 13.99 1.88
N LYS A 209 18.13 15.12 1.66
CA LYS A 209 17.87 16.14 2.68
C LYS A 209 17.14 15.58 3.90
N TYR A 210 16.22 14.64 3.70
CA TYR A 210 15.43 14.02 4.77
C TYR A 210 16.08 12.76 5.34
N GLY A 211 16.85 12.01 4.53
CA GLY A 211 17.55 10.79 4.95
C GLY A 211 16.66 9.63 5.38
N GLN A 212 15.36 9.68 5.08
CA GLN A 212 14.36 8.76 5.64
C GLN A 212 13.86 7.70 4.64
N GLY A 213 14.20 7.81 3.36
CA GLY A 213 13.63 6.99 2.32
C GLY A 213 14.59 6.60 1.22
N THR A 214 14.12 5.75 0.32
CA THR A 214 14.78 5.36 -0.92
C THR A 214 13.90 5.78 -2.09
N LEU A 215 14.48 6.52 -3.05
CA LEU A 215 13.84 6.87 -4.30
C LEU A 215 13.86 5.66 -5.25
N LEU A 216 12.70 5.33 -5.78
CA LEU A 216 12.48 4.23 -6.70
C LEU A 216 11.68 4.73 -7.90
N SER A 217 12.02 4.31 -9.11
CA SER A 217 11.10 4.41 -10.24
C SER A 217 9.87 3.53 -9.99
N LYS A 218 8.80 3.77 -10.73
CA LYS A 218 7.58 2.95 -10.65
C LYS A 218 7.91 1.46 -10.76
N ARG A 219 8.74 1.09 -11.72
CA ARG A 219 9.15 -0.31 -11.93
C ARG A 219 9.94 -0.86 -10.74
N GLU A 220 10.98 -0.14 -10.29
CA GLU A 220 11.76 -0.54 -9.11
C GLU A 220 10.90 -0.69 -7.85
N TYR A 221 9.86 0.16 -7.71
CA TYR A 221 8.92 0.08 -6.60
C TYR A 221 8.07 -1.19 -6.67
N ILE A 222 7.48 -1.48 -7.84
CA ILE A 222 6.68 -2.70 -8.05
C ILE A 222 7.54 -3.95 -7.84
N ASP A 223 8.76 -3.98 -8.43
CA ASP A 223 9.70 -5.10 -8.29
C ASP A 223 10.08 -5.32 -6.80
N LYS A 224 10.25 -4.24 -6.04
CA LYS A 224 10.55 -4.32 -4.59
C LYS A 224 9.39 -4.93 -3.81
N GLN A 225 8.15 -4.56 -4.12
CA GLN A 225 6.96 -5.09 -3.45
C GLN A 225 6.77 -6.58 -3.78
N SER A 226 6.89 -6.96 -5.04
CA SER A 226 6.83 -8.36 -5.49
C SER A 226 8.02 -9.19 -4.98
N GLY A 227 9.20 -8.58 -4.87
CA GLY A 227 10.43 -9.23 -4.40
C GLY A 227 10.33 -9.75 -2.97
N SER A 228 9.64 -9.06 -2.08
CA SER A 228 9.42 -9.49 -0.69
C SER A 228 8.63 -10.81 -0.62
N ILE A 229 7.67 -10.99 -1.51
CA ILE A 229 6.89 -12.22 -1.62
C ILE A 229 7.72 -13.34 -2.23
N ASN A 230 8.49 -13.06 -3.27
CA ASN A 230 9.38 -14.03 -3.88
C ASN A 230 10.42 -14.57 -2.89
N GLN A 231 10.88 -13.75 -1.93
CA GLN A 231 11.77 -14.21 -0.86
C GLN A 231 11.08 -15.19 0.10
N LEU A 232 9.83 -14.90 0.52
CA LEU A 232 9.04 -15.82 1.35
C LEU A 232 8.80 -17.15 0.62
N LEU A 233 8.49 -17.08 -0.66
CA LEU A 233 8.30 -18.25 -1.52
C LEU A 233 9.57 -19.07 -1.66
N GLY A 234 10.73 -18.41 -1.80
CA GLY A 234 12.04 -19.07 -1.81
C GLY A 234 12.31 -19.88 -0.53
N LEU A 235 11.92 -19.36 0.63
CA LEU A 235 11.99 -20.09 1.89
C LEU A 235 11.07 -21.31 1.90
N ILE A 236 9.83 -21.18 1.45
CA ILE A 236 8.87 -22.27 1.35
C ILE A 236 9.39 -23.37 0.41
N TYR A 237 9.92 -23.00 -0.78
CA TYR A 237 10.53 -23.95 -1.71
C TYR A 237 11.73 -24.67 -1.09
N GLY A 238 12.57 -23.96 -0.34
CA GLY A 238 13.70 -24.56 0.38
C GLY A 238 13.26 -25.61 1.40
N LEU A 239 12.21 -25.32 2.17
CA LEU A 239 11.62 -26.23 3.14
C LEU A 239 10.98 -27.46 2.46
N LEU A 240 10.25 -27.25 1.37
CA LEU A 240 9.64 -28.33 0.59
C LEU A 240 10.71 -29.25 -0.03
N PHE A 241 11.78 -28.65 -0.57
CA PHE A 241 12.92 -29.43 -1.11
C PHE A 241 13.58 -30.31 -0.03
N LEU A 242 13.82 -29.75 1.16
CA LEU A 242 14.33 -30.52 2.28
C LEU A 242 13.39 -31.67 2.68
N SER A 243 12.08 -31.45 2.64
CA SER A 243 11.08 -32.47 2.98
C SER A 243 11.04 -33.64 1.98
N VAL A 244 11.46 -33.42 0.73
CA VAL A 244 11.52 -34.48 -0.30
C VAL A 244 12.81 -35.32 -0.19
N ILE A 245 13.88 -34.74 0.38
CA ILE A 245 15.17 -35.44 0.54
C ILE A 245 15.19 -36.37 1.74
N ILE A 246 14.38 -36.09 2.79
CA ILE A 246 14.26 -36.93 4.01
C ILE A 246 13.26 -38.05 3.77
#